data_1ad0de5ec7d895e82a33d775612ac863
#
_entry.id   1ad0de5ec7d895e82a33d775612ac863
#
_cell.length_a   1.000
_cell.length_b   1.000
_cell.length_c   1.000
_cell.angle_alpha   90.00
_cell.angle_beta   90.00
_cell.angle_gamma   90.00
#
_symmetry.space_group_name_H-M   'P 1'
#
loop_
_entity.id
_entity.type
_entity.pdbx_description
1 polymer ?
#
loop_
_entity_poly.entity_id
_entity_poly.type
_entity_poly.pdbx_seq_one_letter_code
_entity_poly.pdbx_strand_id
1 'polypeptide(L)'
;MNNNFTETKILTFDIFGTLLNLKDSMEPYLKKYLSDFNDNFEASEIWNTWRDRQRIEQYQDNILMLGHSGYLNTCEIALKYSLDKHKLNYTSNVVNNIMNGWNYLIPFDDVVSNLAKLQKRFKLVALSNGEQWY
;
A
#
# COMPACT_ATOMS: atom_id res chain seq x y z
N MET A 1 5.58 1.82 -34.57
CA MET A 1 5.54 0.54 -33.86
C MET A 1 4.12 -0.01 -33.97
N ASN A 2 3.93 -1.09 -34.72
CA ASN A 2 2.63 -1.75 -34.83
C ASN A 2 2.40 -2.57 -33.54
N ASN A 3 1.72 -1.97 -32.57
CA ASN A 3 1.29 -2.67 -31.37
C ASN A 3 0.06 -3.51 -31.72
N ASN A 4 0.28 -4.71 -32.23
CA ASN A 4 -0.78 -5.66 -32.48
C ASN A 4 -1.19 -6.37 -31.18
N PHE A 5 -1.99 -5.68 -30.35
CA PHE A 5 -2.70 -6.31 -29.21
C PHE A 5 -3.95 -7.08 -29.65
N THR A 6 -4.08 -7.39 -30.95
CA THR A 6 -5.25 -8.07 -31.52
C THR A 6 -5.45 -9.48 -30.98
N GLU A 7 -4.36 -10.14 -30.55
CA GLU A 7 -4.39 -11.49 -29.99
C GLU A 7 -4.43 -11.52 -28.44
N THR A 8 -4.28 -10.37 -27.79
CA THR A 8 -4.32 -10.30 -26.33
C THR A 8 -5.74 -10.58 -25.85
N LYS A 9 -5.87 -11.55 -24.94
CA LYS A 9 -7.15 -11.97 -24.33
C LYS A 9 -7.20 -11.65 -22.84
N ILE A 10 -6.05 -11.53 -22.18
CA ILE A 10 -5.94 -11.37 -20.74
C ILE A 10 -5.04 -10.17 -20.44
N LEU A 11 -5.46 -9.36 -19.47
CA LEU A 11 -4.63 -8.31 -18.87
C LEU A 11 -4.44 -8.62 -17.39
N THR A 12 -3.20 -8.57 -16.93
CA THR A 12 -2.87 -8.72 -15.52
C THR A 12 -2.50 -7.37 -14.92
N PHE A 13 -2.95 -7.12 -13.70
CA PHE A 13 -2.73 -5.86 -12.98
C PHE A 13 -2.13 -6.14 -11.61
N ASP A 14 -1.07 -5.43 -11.28
CA ASP A 14 -0.71 -5.21 -9.90
C ASP A 14 -1.78 -4.35 -9.21
N ILE A 15 -1.91 -4.49 -7.89
CA ILE A 15 -2.99 -3.87 -7.13
C ILE A 15 -2.48 -2.67 -6.30
N PHE A 16 -1.52 -2.92 -5.41
CA PHE A 16 -1.10 -1.96 -4.40
C PHE A 16 -0.16 -0.88 -4.97
N GLY A 17 -0.68 0.33 -5.15
CA GLY A 17 0.05 1.45 -5.75
C GLY A 17 -0.07 1.51 -7.28
N THR A 18 -0.79 0.56 -7.89
CA THR A 18 -1.10 0.53 -9.32
C THR A 18 -2.58 0.80 -9.58
N LEU A 19 -3.47 0.07 -8.95
CA LEU A 19 -4.92 0.31 -9.01
C LEU A 19 -5.42 1.06 -7.77
N LEU A 20 -4.83 0.81 -6.61
CA LEU A 20 -5.18 1.45 -5.35
C LEU A 20 -4.19 2.56 -5.00
N ASN A 21 -4.71 3.75 -4.73
CA ASN A 21 -3.95 4.92 -4.32
C ASN A 21 -3.61 4.83 -2.83
N LEU A 22 -2.49 4.20 -2.52
CA LEU A 22 -2.08 3.93 -1.14
C LEU A 22 -1.82 5.21 -0.36
N LYS A 23 -1.19 6.21 -1.00
CA LYS A 23 -0.83 7.47 -0.32
C LYS A 23 -2.06 8.21 0.15
N ASP A 24 -2.98 8.51 -0.75
CA ASP A 24 -4.17 9.28 -0.44
C ASP A 24 -5.15 8.49 0.45
N SER A 25 -5.05 7.15 0.43
CA SER A 25 -5.79 6.30 1.36
C SER A 25 -5.25 6.38 2.78
N MET A 26 -3.92 6.41 2.96
CA MET A 26 -3.30 6.22 4.28
C MET A 26 -2.91 7.53 4.98
N GLU A 27 -2.58 8.59 4.25
CA GLU A 27 -2.24 9.89 4.85
C GLU A 27 -3.34 10.45 5.78
N PRO A 28 -4.65 10.34 5.47
CA PRO A 28 -5.70 10.76 6.39
C PRO A 28 -5.68 10.03 7.74
N TYR A 29 -5.30 8.73 7.75
CA TYR A 29 -5.16 7.97 8.99
C TYR A 29 -3.95 8.44 9.80
N LEU A 30 -2.82 8.70 9.14
CA LEU A 30 -1.64 9.29 9.80
C LEU A 30 -2.00 10.61 10.45
N LYS A 31 -2.64 11.53 9.72
CA LYS A 31 -3.08 12.83 10.25
C LYS A 31 -4.01 12.67 11.44
N LYS A 32 -5.06 11.85 11.29
CA LYS A 32 -6.08 11.65 12.31
C LYS A 32 -5.54 11.10 13.62
N TYR A 33 -4.69 10.07 13.57
CA TYR A 33 -4.28 9.33 14.76
C TYR A 33 -2.95 9.78 15.38
N LEU A 34 -2.17 10.62 14.68
CA LEU A 34 -0.93 11.18 15.23
C LEU A 34 -1.09 12.60 15.77
N SER A 35 -2.11 13.34 15.35
CA SER A 35 -2.33 14.74 15.78
C SER A 35 -2.56 14.90 17.28
N ASP A 36 -3.13 13.90 17.93
CA ASP A 36 -3.37 13.95 19.38
C ASP A 36 -2.10 13.84 20.21
N PHE A 37 -1.00 13.40 19.61
CA PHE A 37 0.27 13.11 20.29
C PHE A 37 1.43 13.98 19.80
N ASN A 38 1.26 14.69 18.71
CA ASN A 38 2.35 15.39 18.02
C ASN A 38 1.84 16.69 17.39
N ASP A 39 2.42 17.81 17.78
CA ASP A 39 1.99 19.14 17.32
C ASP A 39 2.43 19.46 15.89
N ASN A 40 3.60 18.98 15.49
CA ASN A 40 4.18 19.30 14.20
C ASN A 40 4.73 18.04 13.52
N PHE A 41 4.08 17.60 12.45
CA PHE A 41 4.58 16.55 11.55
C PHE A 41 3.93 16.66 10.17
N GLU A 42 4.65 16.19 9.16
CA GLU A 42 4.13 16.12 7.80
C GLU A 42 3.79 14.66 7.45
N ALA A 43 2.50 14.37 7.30
CA ALA A 43 2.04 13.00 7.03
C ALA A 43 2.66 12.41 5.75
N SER A 44 2.94 13.24 4.74
CA SER A 44 3.60 12.84 3.51
C SER A 44 5.05 12.37 3.73
N GLU A 45 5.79 12.97 4.66
CA GLU A 45 7.15 12.57 5.00
C GLU A 45 7.14 11.23 5.76
N ILE A 46 6.21 11.08 6.72
CA ILE A 46 5.99 9.83 7.43
C ILE A 46 5.65 8.72 6.43
N TRP A 47 4.69 8.99 5.53
CA TRP A 47 4.30 8.05 4.48
C TRP A 47 5.48 7.62 3.61
N ASN A 48 6.30 8.55 3.13
CA ASN A 48 7.45 8.23 2.29
C ASN A 48 8.46 7.34 3.03
N THR A 49 8.81 7.71 4.28
CA THR A 49 9.69 6.89 5.12
C THR A 49 9.11 5.49 5.35
N TRP A 50 7.79 5.41 5.62
CA TRP A 50 7.09 4.15 5.81
C TRP A 50 7.18 3.26 4.58
N ARG A 51 6.90 3.81 3.38
CA ARG A 51 6.95 3.03 2.13
C ARG A 51 8.35 2.58 1.76
N ASP A 52 9.34 3.42 1.96
CA ASP A 52 10.74 3.04 1.71
C ASP A 52 11.18 1.92 2.66
N ARG A 53 10.84 2.03 3.95
CA ARG A 53 11.15 0.98 4.91
C ARG A 53 10.41 -0.33 4.61
N GLN A 54 9.14 -0.27 4.24
CA GLN A 54 8.36 -1.46 3.90
C GLN A 54 9.00 -2.25 2.75
N ARG A 55 9.53 -1.58 1.72
CA ARG A 55 10.25 -2.26 0.63
C ARG A 55 11.47 -3.00 1.16
N ILE A 56 12.21 -2.40 2.09
CA ILE A 56 13.37 -3.04 2.72
C ILE A 56 12.95 -4.30 3.48
N GLU A 57 11.90 -4.23 4.30
CA GLU A 57 11.38 -5.39 5.05
C GLU A 57 10.96 -6.53 4.10
N GLN A 58 10.27 -6.23 3.01
CA GLN A 58 9.90 -7.23 2.01
C GLN A 58 11.11 -7.89 1.32
N TYR A 59 12.19 -7.12 1.07
CA TYR A 59 13.41 -7.69 0.50
C TYR A 59 14.19 -8.53 1.50
N GLN A 60 14.20 -8.18 2.77
CA GLN A 60 14.89 -8.94 3.82
C GLN A 60 14.35 -10.37 3.93
N ASP A 61 13.04 -10.55 3.89
CA ASP A 61 12.42 -11.87 3.91
C ASP A 61 12.96 -12.77 2.78
N ASN A 62 13.11 -12.21 1.58
CA ASN A 62 13.62 -12.95 0.42
C ASN A 62 15.12 -13.21 0.50
N ILE A 63 15.92 -12.20 0.86
CA ILE A 63 17.40 -12.28 0.88
C ILE A 63 17.87 -13.23 1.98
N LEU A 64 17.22 -13.20 3.15
CA LEU A 64 17.60 -14.03 4.28
C LEU A 64 16.96 -15.41 4.27
N MET A 65 16.13 -15.73 3.28
CA MET A 65 15.42 -17.01 3.14
C MET A 65 14.60 -17.39 4.39
N LEU A 66 14.06 -16.38 5.10
CA LEU A 66 13.29 -16.56 6.34
C LEU A 66 11.81 -16.90 6.12
N GLY A 67 11.41 -16.99 4.85
CA GLY A 67 10.01 -17.15 4.48
C GLY A 67 9.29 -15.79 4.38
N HIS A 68 7.98 -15.82 4.19
CA HIS A 68 7.16 -14.62 4.04
C HIS A 68 6.58 -14.21 5.39
N SER A 69 6.95 -13.06 5.89
CA SER A 69 6.46 -12.51 7.19
C SER A 69 5.01 -11.99 7.14
N GLY A 70 4.39 -11.96 5.96
CA GLY A 70 3.08 -11.36 5.74
C GLY A 70 3.16 -9.87 5.34
N TYR A 71 2.33 -9.49 4.37
CA TYR A 71 2.34 -8.13 3.83
C TYR A 71 2.01 -7.07 4.91
N LEU A 72 0.93 -7.29 5.68
CA LEU A 72 0.55 -6.34 6.73
C LEU A 72 1.54 -6.30 7.88
N ASN A 73 2.16 -7.41 8.21
CA ASN A 73 3.19 -7.43 9.26
C ASN A 73 4.40 -6.58 8.84
N THR A 74 4.86 -6.70 7.59
CA THR A 74 5.93 -5.83 7.06
C THR A 74 5.51 -4.36 7.01
N CYS A 75 4.24 -4.07 6.70
CA CYS A 75 3.69 -2.71 6.78
C CYS A 75 3.75 -2.16 8.21
N GLU A 76 3.33 -2.94 9.20
CA GLU A 76 3.31 -2.51 10.61
C GLU A 76 4.73 -2.27 11.15
N ILE A 77 5.67 -3.17 10.89
CA ILE A 77 7.08 -3.01 11.27
C ILE A 77 7.65 -1.71 10.67
N ALA A 78 7.39 -1.49 9.38
CA ALA A 78 7.85 -0.31 8.68
C ALA A 78 7.19 0.98 9.18
N LEU A 79 5.89 0.94 9.58
CA LEU A 79 5.21 2.06 10.20
C LEU A 79 5.88 2.45 11.52
N LYS A 80 6.08 1.49 12.42
CA LYS A 80 6.75 1.74 13.70
C LYS A 80 8.15 2.34 13.50
N TYR A 81 8.93 1.77 12.59
CA TYR A 81 10.22 2.34 12.21
C TYR A 81 10.11 3.80 11.75
N SER A 82 9.11 4.12 10.91
CA SER A 82 8.91 5.48 10.42
C SER A 82 8.56 6.44 11.56
N LEU A 83 7.67 6.05 12.47
CA LEU A 83 7.28 6.86 13.63
C LEU A 83 8.50 7.12 14.54
N ASP A 84 9.29 6.10 14.84
CA ASP A 84 10.50 6.22 15.66
C ASP A 84 11.55 7.12 14.99
N LYS A 85 11.77 6.96 13.69
CA LYS A 85 12.73 7.78 12.91
C LYS A 85 12.36 9.27 12.94
N HIS A 86 11.09 9.58 12.90
CA HIS A 86 10.56 10.95 12.96
C HIS A 86 10.35 11.42 14.42
N LYS A 87 10.70 10.60 15.42
CA LYS A 87 10.58 10.89 16.86
C LYS A 87 9.16 11.26 17.28
N LEU A 88 8.17 10.62 16.66
CA LEU A 88 6.77 10.83 16.98
C LEU A 88 6.34 9.95 18.15
N ASN A 89 5.49 10.50 19.01
CA ASN A 89 4.87 9.74 20.08
C ASN A 89 3.69 8.93 19.54
N TYR A 90 3.58 7.68 19.97
CA TYR A 90 2.46 6.80 19.60
C TYR A 90 2.24 5.70 20.63
N THR A 91 1.07 5.10 20.58
CA THR A 91 0.71 3.91 21.35
C THR A 91 0.42 2.73 20.40
N SER A 92 0.35 1.51 20.91
CA SER A 92 -0.06 0.35 20.11
C SER A 92 -1.45 0.55 19.49
N ASN A 93 -2.36 1.23 20.20
CA ASN A 93 -3.69 1.54 19.68
C ASN A 93 -3.64 2.49 18.47
N VAL A 94 -2.76 3.48 18.48
CA VAL A 94 -2.52 4.38 17.34
C VAL A 94 -2.04 3.60 16.13
N VAL A 95 -1.05 2.71 16.32
CA VAL A 95 -0.53 1.83 15.25
C VAL A 95 -1.67 0.98 14.67
N ASN A 96 -2.45 0.30 15.51
CA ASN A 96 -3.55 -0.53 15.08
C ASN A 96 -4.61 0.25 14.28
N ASN A 97 -4.93 1.46 14.73
CA ASN A 97 -5.90 2.32 14.05
C ASN A 97 -5.39 2.81 12.68
N ILE A 98 -4.10 3.14 12.57
CA ILE A 98 -3.49 3.48 11.28
C ILE A 98 -3.48 2.25 10.37
N MET A 99 -3.05 1.10 10.88
CA MET A 99 -3.03 -0.15 10.11
C MET A 99 -4.42 -0.58 9.62
N ASN A 100 -5.47 -0.30 10.39
CA ASN A 100 -6.84 -0.56 9.94
C ASN A 100 -7.22 0.19 8.65
N GLY A 101 -6.54 1.27 8.32
CA GLY A 101 -6.70 2.00 7.05
C GLY A 101 -6.49 1.12 5.81
N TRP A 102 -5.69 0.06 5.92
CA TRP A 102 -5.46 -0.88 4.82
C TRP A 102 -6.74 -1.63 4.39
N ASN A 103 -7.77 -1.67 5.21
CA ASN A 103 -9.07 -2.24 4.86
C ASN A 103 -9.96 -1.28 4.04
N TYR A 104 -9.53 -0.02 3.86
CA TYR A 104 -10.34 1.04 3.24
C TYR A 104 -9.57 1.78 2.14
N LEU A 105 -8.73 1.06 1.40
CA LEU A 105 -7.97 1.63 0.31
C LEU A 105 -8.88 2.08 -0.83
N ILE A 106 -8.61 3.25 -1.39
CA ILE A 106 -9.37 3.82 -2.51
C ILE A 106 -8.62 3.63 -3.83
N PRO A 107 -9.31 3.36 -4.94
CA PRO A 107 -8.68 3.31 -6.26
C PRO A 107 -8.25 4.72 -6.71
N PHE A 108 -7.32 4.80 -7.67
CA PHE A 108 -7.11 6.03 -8.42
C PHE A 108 -8.38 6.39 -9.22
N ASP A 109 -8.60 7.68 -9.47
CA ASP A 109 -9.85 8.21 -10.04
C ASP A 109 -10.21 7.60 -11.40
N ASP A 110 -9.22 7.24 -12.19
CA ASP A 110 -9.40 6.68 -13.54
C ASP A 110 -9.59 5.15 -13.56
N VAL A 111 -9.31 4.45 -12.47
CA VAL A 111 -9.25 2.99 -12.42
C VAL A 111 -10.61 2.35 -12.70
N VAL A 112 -11.63 2.71 -11.92
CA VAL A 112 -12.94 2.04 -12.00
C VAL A 112 -13.55 2.16 -13.41
N SER A 113 -13.51 3.38 -13.98
CA SER A 113 -14.06 3.64 -15.30
C SER A 113 -13.31 2.93 -16.42
N ASN A 114 -11.98 2.84 -16.32
CA ASN A 114 -11.15 2.20 -17.33
C ASN A 114 -11.19 0.67 -17.24
N LEU A 115 -11.18 0.09 -16.02
CA LEU A 115 -11.40 -1.35 -15.86
C LEU A 115 -12.75 -1.78 -16.42
N ALA A 116 -13.82 -0.99 -16.22
CA ALA A 116 -15.14 -1.24 -16.78
C ALA A 116 -15.16 -1.23 -18.33
N LYS A 117 -14.28 -0.45 -18.96
CA LYS A 117 -14.11 -0.46 -20.43
C LYS A 117 -13.28 -1.68 -20.88
N LEU A 118 -12.19 -1.97 -20.16
CA LEU A 118 -11.28 -3.05 -20.52
C LEU A 118 -11.92 -4.44 -20.39
N GLN A 119 -12.75 -4.68 -19.38
CA GLN A 119 -13.43 -5.95 -19.16
C GLN A 119 -14.39 -6.35 -20.30
N LYS A 120 -14.82 -5.38 -21.13
CA LYS A 120 -15.65 -5.68 -22.31
C LYS A 120 -14.88 -6.40 -23.41
N ARG A 121 -13.56 -6.33 -23.41
CA ARG A 121 -12.69 -6.88 -24.43
C ARG A 121 -11.70 -7.91 -23.91
N PHE A 122 -11.28 -7.79 -22.65
CA PHE A 122 -10.23 -8.59 -22.05
C PHE A 122 -10.71 -9.26 -20.77
N LYS A 123 -10.17 -10.45 -20.47
CA LYS A 123 -10.24 -11.02 -19.14
C LYS A 123 -9.24 -10.25 -18.26
N LEU A 124 -9.73 -9.65 -17.16
CA LEU A 124 -8.89 -8.94 -16.21
C LEU A 124 -8.51 -9.89 -15.07
N VAL A 125 -7.24 -9.88 -14.67
CA VAL A 125 -6.70 -10.74 -13.63
C VAL A 125 -5.84 -9.90 -12.69
N ALA A 126 -6.08 -10.00 -11.39
CA ALA A 126 -5.19 -9.42 -10.38
C ALA A 126 -3.92 -10.29 -10.26
N LEU A 127 -2.76 -9.64 -10.23
CA LEU A 127 -1.47 -10.24 -9.92
C LEU A 127 -0.87 -9.42 -8.77
N SER A 128 -0.95 -9.94 -7.56
CA SER A 128 -0.58 -9.20 -6.35
C SER A 128 0.23 -10.08 -5.41
N ASN A 129 1.14 -9.46 -4.66
CA ASN A 129 1.83 -10.05 -3.53
C ASN A 129 1.09 -9.83 -2.19
N GLY A 130 -0.15 -9.34 -2.24
CA GLY A 130 -1.02 -9.23 -1.08
C GLY A 130 -1.49 -10.61 -0.58
N GLU A 131 -2.01 -10.63 0.62
CA GLU A 131 -2.54 -11.85 1.24
C GLU A 131 -3.92 -12.21 0.68
N GLN A 132 -4.30 -13.47 0.80
CA GLN A 132 -5.46 -14.04 0.10
C GLN A 132 -6.81 -13.43 0.48
N TRP A 133 -6.90 -12.71 1.60
CA TRP A 133 -8.14 -12.09 2.12
C TRP A 133 -8.29 -10.59 1.80
N TYR A 134 -7.49 -10.06 0.89
CA TYR A 134 -7.69 -8.74 0.33
C TYR A 134 -8.54 -8.77 -0.92
#